data_70f3f5b6f4e1280a737dc71abfe7177d
#
_entry.id   70f3f5b6f4e1280a737dc71abfe7177d
#
_cell.length_a   1.000
_cell.length_b   1.000
_cell.length_c   1.000
_cell.angle_alpha   90.00
_cell.angle_beta   90.00
_cell.angle_gamma   90.00
#
_symmetry.space_group_name_H-M   'P 1'
#
loop_
_entity.id
_entity.type
_entity.pdbx_description
1 polymer ?
#
loop_
_entity_poly.entity_id
_entity_poly.type
_entity_poly.pdbx_seq_one_letter_code
_entity_poly.pdbx_strand_id
1 'polypeptide(L)'
;MKKILLSVQNNLLSEAIQNALVKKGRFCIENVSPNQDGKILDLCIAERVDVLLMDVTRLADSTIEKRLELCGKVKEYLPSCKTALLCDEQAYPDLADMVKQAKQFGKISSFFYSSVTADYLAAAL
;
A
#
# COMPACT_ATOMS: atom_id res chain seq x y z
N MET A 1 8.20 6.39 15.87
CA MET A 1 8.10 5.25 14.92
C MET A 1 7.28 5.65 13.70
N LYS A 2 7.66 5.16 12.55
CA LYS A 2 6.88 5.39 11.33
C LYS A 2 5.61 4.54 11.37
N LYS A 3 4.47 5.17 11.15
CA LYS A 3 3.16 4.49 11.15
C LYS A 3 2.79 4.07 9.74
N ILE A 4 2.52 2.77 9.56
CA ILE A 4 2.14 2.19 8.28
C ILE A 4 0.75 1.56 8.41
N LEU A 5 -0.16 1.95 7.53
CA LEU A 5 -1.43 1.27 7.37
C LEU A 5 -1.30 0.32 6.18
N LEU A 6 -1.54 -0.97 6.45
CA LEU A 6 -1.38 -2.04 5.48
C LEU A 6 -2.75 -2.59 5.08
N SER A 7 -3.04 -2.60 3.79
CA SER A 7 -4.27 -3.19 3.27
C SER A 7 -3.94 -4.08 2.08
N VAL A 8 -3.74 -5.37 2.35
CA VAL A 8 -3.33 -6.37 1.39
C VAL A 8 -4.36 -7.49 1.34
N GLN A 9 -4.81 -7.81 0.12
CA GLN A 9 -5.86 -8.80 -0.13
C GLN A 9 -5.45 -10.20 0.32
N ASN A 10 -4.21 -10.59 0.07
CA ASN A 10 -3.68 -11.89 0.46
C ASN A 10 -3.21 -11.84 1.91
N ASN A 11 -3.90 -12.56 2.80
CA ASN A 11 -3.59 -12.55 4.23
C ASN A 11 -2.19 -13.09 4.54
N LEU A 12 -1.75 -14.11 3.83
CA LEU A 12 -0.41 -14.67 4.04
C LEU A 12 0.67 -13.64 3.69
N LEU A 13 0.50 -12.94 2.59
CA LEU A 13 1.40 -11.87 2.18
C LEU A 13 1.36 -10.72 3.18
N SER A 14 0.18 -10.35 3.66
CA SER A 14 0.01 -9.30 4.67
C SER A 14 0.78 -9.64 5.95
N GLU A 15 0.66 -10.87 6.44
CA GLU A 15 1.39 -11.33 7.62
C GLU A 15 2.89 -11.33 7.39
N ALA A 16 3.35 -11.78 6.24
CA ALA A 16 4.77 -11.79 5.90
C ALA A 16 5.36 -10.38 5.90
N ILE A 17 4.66 -9.43 5.30
CA ILE A 17 5.08 -8.02 5.28
C ILE A 17 5.12 -7.46 6.69
N GLN A 18 4.06 -7.68 7.46
CA GLN A 18 3.97 -7.19 8.83
C GLN A 18 5.11 -7.72 9.69
N ASN A 19 5.36 -9.02 9.65
CA ASN A 19 6.44 -9.65 10.41
C ASN A 19 7.81 -9.11 10.00
N ALA A 20 8.04 -8.96 8.71
CA ALA A 20 9.31 -8.44 8.20
C ALA A 20 9.57 -7.01 8.68
N LEU A 21 8.55 -6.14 8.65
CA LEU A 21 8.70 -4.75 9.05
C LEU A 21 8.80 -4.59 10.57
N VAL A 22 8.04 -5.37 11.33
CA VAL A 22 8.10 -5.33 12.81
C VAL A 22 9.50 -5.67 13.31
N LYS A 23 10.18 -6.62 12.68
CA LYS A 23 11.55 -7.02 13.06
C LYS A 23 12.56 -5.88 12.94
N LYS A 24 12.28 -4.87 12.13
CA LYS A 24 13.18 -3.72 11.97
C LYS A 24 13.13 -2.77 13.18
N GLY A 25 12.10 -2.87 14.02
CA GLY A 25 12.01 -2.11 15.28
C GLY A 25 11.69 -0.62 15.11
N ARG A 26 11.40 -0.15 13.90
CA ARG A 26 11.14 1.27 13.62
C ARG A 26 9.78 1.56 12.99
N PHE A 27 8.93 0.55 12.89
CA PHE A 27 7.60 0.67 12.28
C PHE A 27 6.51 0.29 13.25
N CYS A 28 5.41 1.02 13.19
CA CYS A 28 4.15 0.67 13.84
C CYS A 28 3.15 0.35 12.75
N ILE A 29 2.62 -0.87 12.71
CA ILE A 29 1.84 -1.37 11.58
C ILE A 29 0.44 -1.74 12.02
N GLU A 30 -0.57 -1.27 11.29
CA GLU A 30 -1.95 -1.63 11.46
C GLU A 30 -2.47 -2.22 10.15
N ASN A 31 -3.27 -3.29 10.24
CA ASN A 31 -3.87 -3.96 9.09
C ASN A 31 -5.34 -3.59 8.96
N VAL A 32 -5.80 -3.33 7.74
CA VAL A 32 -7.21 -3.10 7.42
C VAL A 32 -7.60 -3.94 6.21
N SER A 33 -8.78 -4.56 6.28
CA SER A 33 -9.29 -5.34 5.17
C SER A 33 -9.54 -4.47 3.93
N PRO A 34 -9.20 -4.94 2.70
CA PRO A 34 -9.43 -4.20 1.46
C PRO A 34 -10.88 -3.81 1.19
N ASN A 35 -11.84 -4.56 1.72
CA ASN A 35 -13.26 -4.30 1.50
C ASN A 35 -13.83 -3.15 2.37
N GLN A 36 -12.97 -2.43 3.07
CA GLN A 36 -13.38 -1.35 3.99
C GLN A 36 -12.72 -0.01 3.60
N ASP A 37 -12.90 0.43 2.35
CA ASP A 37 -12.30 1.66 1.83
C ASP A 37 -12.55 2.88 2.72
N GLY A 38 -13.79 3.07 3.17
CA GLY A 38 -14.11 4.18 4.06
C GLY A 38 -13.34 4.12 5.36
N LYS A 39 -13.17 2.93 5.92
CA LYS A 39 -12.40 2.72 7.14
C LYS A 39 -10.91 2.98 6.92
N ILE A 40 -10.39 2.59 5.75
CA ILE A 40 -8.98 2.85 5.42
C ILE A 40 -8.70 4.36 5.45
N LEU A 41 -9.53 5.14 4.77
CA LEU A 41 -9.39 6.60 4.75
C LEU A 41 -9.51 7.19 6.16
N ASP A 42 -10.52 6.79 6.91
CA ASP A 42 -10.75 7.28 8.27
C ASP A 42 -9.57 6.99 9.19
N LEU A 43 -9.00 5.78 9.11
CA LEU A 43 -7.82 5.42 9.91
C LEU A 43 -6.58 6.19 9.50
N CYS A 44 -6.37 6.39 8.20
CA CYS A 44 -5.26 7.21 7.72
C CYS A 44 -5.30 8.60 8.36
N ILE A 45 -6.47 9.21 8.39
CA ILE A 45 -6.67 10.54 8.94
C ILE A 45 -6.53 10.53 10.47
N ALA A 46 -7.23 9.62 11.14
CA ALA A 46 -7.27 9.56 12.60
C ALA A 46 -5.89 9.26 13.20
N GLU A 47 -5.16 8.32 12.61
CA GLU A 47 -3.85 7.90 13.09
C GLU A 47 -2.70 8.72 12.49
N ARG A 48 -2.98 9.57 11.51
CA ARG A 48 -1.96 10.36 10.78
C ARG A 48 -0.83 9.45 10.30
N VAL A 49 -1.20 8.41 9.54
CA VAL A 49 -0.22 7.44 9.08
C VAL A 49 0.81 8.06 8.14
N ASP A 50 2.03 7.58 8.22
CA ASP A 50 3.13 8.05 7.37
C ASP A 50 3.09 7.39 6.00
N VAL A 51 2.65 6.14 5.94
CA VAL A 51 2.60 5.35 4.70
C VAL A 51 1.32 4.53 4.65
N LEU A 52 0.65 4.56 3.51
CA LEU A 52 -0.43 3.64 3.17
C LEU A 52 0.10 2.67 2.12
N LEU A 53 0.24 1.40 2.49
CA LEU A 53 0.72 0.34 1.61
C LEU A 53 -0.43 -0.61 1.26
N MET A 54 -0.73 -0.72 -0.02
CA MET A 54 -1.84 -1.54 -0.51
C MET A 54 -1.41 -2.38 -1.69
N ASP A 55 -1.99 -3.57 -1.84
CA ASP A 55 -1.80 -4.34 -3.06
C ASP A 55 -2.82 -3.96 -4.14
N VAL A 56 -2.50 -4.33 -5.37
CA VAL A 56 -3.39 -4.22 -6.53
C VAL A 56 -3.61 -5.61 -7.07
N THR A 57 -4.88 -5.99 -7.20
CA THR A 57 -5.27 -7.30 -7.75
C THR A 57 -6.42 -7.11 -8.73
N ARG A 58 -6.95 -8.21 -9.27
CA ARG A 58 -8.16 -8.19 -10.11
C ARG A 58 -9.44 -8.37 -9.30
N LEU A 59 -9.32 -8.59 -7.98
CA LEU A 59 -10.47 -8.71 -7.10
C LEU A 59 -11.15 -7.36 -6.91
N ALA A 60 -12.47 -7.38 -6.77
CA ALA A 60 -13.30 -6.16 -6.78
C ALA A 60 -12.87 -5.11 -5.75
N ASP A 61 -12.39 -5.54 -4.59
CA ASP A 61 -12.02 -4.62 -3.50
C ASP A 61 -10.64 -4.02 -3.64
N SER A 62 -9.78 -4.59 -4.49
CA SER A 62 -8.38 -4.18 -4.63
C SER A 62 -7.98 -3.90 -6.08
N THR A 63 -8.93 -3.47 -6.92
CA THR A 63 -8.63 -3.06 -8.30
C THR A 63 -7.78 -1.79 -8.30
N ILE A 64 -7.04 -1.58 -9.38
CA ILE A 64 -6.20 -0.39 -9.50
C ILE A 64 -7.04 0.89 -9.47
N GLU A 65 -8.22 0.88 -10.07
CA GLU A 65 -9.12 2.03 -10.08
C GLU A 65 -9.54 2.42 -8.66
N LYS A 66 -9.95 1.47 -7.85
CA LYS A 66 -10.33 1.72 -6.46
C LYS A 66 -9.15 2.18 -5.62
N ARG A 67 -7.99 1.55 -5.79
CA ARG A 67 -6.79 1.93 -5.05
C ARG A 67 -6.33 3.34 -5.38
N LEU A 68 -6.35 3.71 -6.67
CA LEU A 68 -5.96 5.06 -7.09
C LEU A 68 -6.96 6.11 -6.61
N GLU A 69 -8.24 5.81 -6.63
CA GLU A 69 -9.27 6.71 -6.07
C GLU A 69 -9.01 6.97 -4.59
N LEU A 70 -8.73 5.91 -3.83
CA LEU A 70 -8.43 6.03 -2.41
C LEU A 70 -7.14 6.83 -2.17
N CYS A 71 -6.09 6.57 -2.96
CA CYS A 71 -4.84 7.34 -2.89
C CYS A 71 -5.07 8.83 -3.13
N GLY A 72 -5.94 9.19 -4.08
CA GLY A 72 -6.31 10.56 -4.34
C GLY A 72 -6.98 11.23 -3.14
N LYS A 73 -7.89 10.53 -2.49
CA LYS A 73 -8.55 11.03 -1.28
C LYS A 73 -7.57 11.19 -0.12
N VAL A 74 -6.70 10.22 0.08
CA VAL A 74 -5.68 10.30 1.14
C VAL A 74 -4.75 11.48 0.89
N LYS A 75 -4.32 11.70 -0.34
CA LYS A 75 -3.47 12.83 -0.69
C LYS A 75 -4.16 14.17 -0.42
N GLU A 76 -5.46 14.24 -0.66
CA GLU A 76 -6.25 15.45 -0.40
C GLU A 76 -6.30 15.80 1.09
N TYR A 77 -6.58 14.81 1.94
CA TYR A 77 -6.74 15.02 3.39
C TYR A 77 -5.43 14.94 4.17
N LEU A 78 -4.45 14.22 3.65
CA LEU A 78 -3.19 13.96 4.34
C LEU A 78 -2.02 14.03 3.34
N PRO A 79 -1.66 15.25 2.88
CA PRO A 79 -0.67 15.42 1.80
C PRO A 79 0.70 14.83 2.09
N SER A 80 1.08 14.72 3.36
CA SER A 80 2.37 14.16 3.76
C SER A 80 2.40 12.63 3.82
N CYS A 81 1.24 11.97 3.71
CA CYS A 81 1.18 10.52 3.70
C CYS A 81 1.68 9.97 2.37
N LYS A 82 2.65 9.07 2.42
CA LYS A 82 3.10 8.36 1.23
C LYS A 82 2.11 7.26 0.89
N THR A 83 1.76 7.15 -0.37
CA THR A 83 0.93 6.06 -0.88
C THR A 83 1.81 5.13 -1.70
N ALA A 84 1.74 3.83 -1.40
CA ALA A 84 2.55 2.82 -2.08
C ALA A 84 1.67 1.66 -2.51
N LEU A 85 1.88 1.17 -3.71
CA LEU A 85 1.15 0.02 -4.25
C LEU A 85 2.10 -1.15 -4.47
N LEU A 86 1.61 -2.34 -4.15
CA LEU A 86 2.31 -3.61 -4.34
C LEU A 86 1.58 -4.41 -5.41
N CYS A 87 2.31 -4.92 -6.39
CA CYS A 87 1.73 -5.67 -7.51
C CYS A 87 2.53 -6.95 -7.77
N ASP A 88 1.81 -8.05 -8.06
CA ASP A 88 2.44 -9.29 -8.53
C ASP A 88 2.68 -9.17 -10.04
N GLU A 89 3.89 -8.77 -10.42
CA GLU A 89 4.28 -8.53 -11.81
C GLU A 89 4.33 -9.79 -12.64
N GLN A 90 4.51 -10.95 -12.01
CA GLN A 90 4.55 -12.22 -12.70
C GLN A 90 3.15 -12.73 -13.03
N ALA A 91 2.23 -12.60 -12.09
CA ALA A 91 0.85 -13.00 -12.30
C ALA A 91 0.07 -12.00 -13.16
N TYR A 92 0.35 -10.70 -13.02
CA TYR A 92 -0.40 -9.62 -13.65
C TYR A 92 0.52 -8.57 -14.27
N PRO A 93 1.21 -8.90 -15.39
CA PRO A 93 2.13 -7.92 -16.00
C PRO A 93 1.45 -6.66 -16.50
N ASP A 94 0.19 -6.74 -16.93
CA ASP A 94 -0.61 -5.58 -17.32
C ASP A 94 -0.87 -4.63 -16.15
N LEU A 95 -1.21 -5.16 -14.99
CA LEU A 95 -1.38 -4.35 -13.77
C LEU A 95 -0.07 -3.71 -13.33
N ALA A 96 1.04 -4.41 -13.48
CA ALA A 96 2.36 -3.88 -13.16
C ALA A 96 2.67 -2.63 -14.00
N ASP A 97 2.34 -2.66 -15.30
CA ASP A 97 2.51 -1.50 -16.18
C ASP A 97 1.62 -0.33 -15.75
N MET A 98 0.37 -0.60 -15.38
CA MET A 98 -0.56 0.43 -14.90
C MET A 98 -0.10 1.08 -13.60
N VAL A 99 0.44 0.29 -12.68
CA VAL A 99 1.00 0.79 -11.41
C VAL A 99 2.22 1.68 -11.67
N LYS A 100 3.10 1.26 -12.58
CA LYS A 100 4.26 2.04 -13.00
C LYS A 100 3.84 3.38 -13.60
N GLN A 101 2.83 3.39 -14.46
CA GLN A 101 2.29 4.61 -15.04
C GLN A 101 1.70 5.53 -13.97
N ALA A 102 0.99 4.97 -12.98
CA ALA A 102 0.44 5.76 -11.88
C ALA A 102 1.53 6.48 -11.11
N LYS A 103 2.67 5.84 -10.90
CA LYS A 103 3.85 6.47 -10.27
C LYS A 103 4.38 7.61 -11.14
N GLN A 104 4.51 7.37 -12.45
CA GLN A 104 5.02 8.38 -13.40
C GLN A 104 4.12 9.62 -13.44
N PHE A 105 2.81 9.44 -13.33
CA PHE A 105 1.84 10.55 -13.32
C PHE A 105 1.63 11.18 -11.94
N GLY A 106 2.39 10.77 -10.93
CA GLY A 106 2.30 11.33 -9.59
C GLY A 106 1.06 10.94 -8.79
N LYS A 107 0.35 9.90 -9.20
CA LYS A 107 -0.85 9.42 -8.50
C LYS A 107 -0.53 8.63 -7.24
N ILE A 108 0.66 8.04 -7.19
CA ILE A 108 1.17 7.33 -6.02
C ILE A 108 2.61 7.76 -5.77
N SER A 109 3.08 7.57 -4.53
CA SER A 109 4.44 7.95 -4.14
C SER A 109 5.48 6.92 -4.58
N SER A 110 5.14 5.64 -4.50
CA SER A 110 6.03 4.54 -4.87
C SER A 110 5.26 3.29 -5.21
N PHE A 111 5.95 2.32 -5.81
CA PHE A 111 5.37 1.01 -6.08
C PHE A 111 6.44 -0.06 -5.86
N PHE A 112 5.97 -1.29 -5.62
CA PHE A 112 6.83 -2.45 -5.40
C PHE A 112 6.25 -3.64 -6.13
N TYR A 113 7.13 -4.50 -6.64
CA TYR A 113 6.75 -5.81 -7.15
C TYR A 113 6.79 -6.83 -6.01
N SER A 114 6.00 -7.89 -6.11
CA SER A 114 5.95 -8.95 -5.08
C SER A 114 7.27 -9.66 -4.85
N SER A 115 8.20 -9.57 -5.81
CA SER A 115 9.55 -10.10 -5.69
C SER A 115 10.49 -9.25 -4.82
N VAL A 116 10.02 -8.12 -4.32
CA VAL A 116 10.83 -7.24 -3.48
C VAL A 116 11.28 -7.96 -2.20
N THR A 117 12.52 -7.70 -1.78
CA THR A 117 13.02 -8.24 -0.51
C THR A 117 12.46 -7.44 0.67
N ALA A 118 12.40 -8.10 1.84
CA ALA A 118 11.97 -7.44 3.06
C ALA A 118 12.88 -6.24 3.40
N ASP A 119 14.18 -6.39 3.20
CA ASP A 119 15.15 -5.32 3.48
C ASP A 119 14.94 -4.12 2.56
N TYR A 120 14.74 -4.35 1.26
CA TYR A 120 14.48 -3.28 0.32
C TYR A 120 13.17 -2.55 0.64
N LEU A 121 12.11 -3.30 0.91
CA LEU A 121 10.83 -2.73 1.27
C LEU A 121 10.93 -1.84 2.50
N ALA A 122 11.60 -2.33 3.55
CA ALA A 122 11.79 -1.57 4.79
C ALA A 122 12.62 -0.30 4.56
N ALA A 123 13.62 -0.35 3.69
CA ALA A 123 14.46 0.80 3.39
C ALA A 123 13.71 1.86 2.57
N ALA A 124 12.77 1.45 1.73
CA ALA A 124 12.02 2.34 0.84
C ALA A 124 10.79 2.98 1.50
N LEU A 125 10.29 2.39 2.56
CA LEU A 125 9.13 2.91 3.31
C LEU A 125 9.55 3.91 4.42
#